data_48f7f756d37ad3641da82484a980ed0c
#
_entry.id   48f7f756d37ad3641da82484a980ed0c
#
_cell.length_a   1.000
_cell.length_b   1.000
_cell.length_c   1.000
_cell.angle_alpha   90.00
_cell.angle_beta   90.00
_cell.angle_gamma   90.00
#
_symmetry.space_group_name_H-M   'P 1'
#
loop_
_entity.id
_entity.type
_entity.pdbx_description
1 polymer ?
#
loop_
_entity_poly.entity_id
_entity_poly.type
_entity_poly.pdbx_seq_one_letter_code
_entity_poly.pdbx_strand_id
1 'polypeptide(L)'
;NDTYVDGKNITQWEKYITDYNANPAKYPNGYIYDEQGNLFLMRENDMFDDMMDNFGFMQNHSFSVSGGSERTSYRMGLGYTGEDGILITDKDKFNRVNFSSFISVDVNKWLTTQLDVRYANSNQYKVEQGGRNGVWGSAMALPSYQNISPYEVDGITYPAETSATYVRYGEPRNIKKTDMRVLGRVIISPLKGLKITGEYTYNRTTKYNKFYANKYQYVGFNFTGIMDSVENTRYALTQDFTNYNAINIFANYDFSIGKHNISVMGGFNQEESHYESQWSEKTDVLLSNLPSLSGATGTASTTDKFEEYALRGMFYRISYNYNDRYMFEANGRYDGTSRFPKS
;
A
#
# COMPACT_ATOMS: atom_id res chain seq x y z
N ASN A 1 -17.74 28.85 39.04
CA ASN A 1 -17.77 29.13 37.59
C ASN A 1 -18.15 27.86 36.88
N ASP A 2 -19.36 27.84 36.32
CA ASP A 2 -19.83 26.70 35.53
C ASP A 2 -18.98 26.60 34.25
N THR A 3 -18.46 25.41 33.99
CA THR A 3 -17.73 25.13 32.75
C THR A 3 -18.72 24.58 31.75
N TYR A 4 -18.68 25.07 30.49
CA TYR A 4 -19.54 24.64 29.42
C TYR A 4 -18.72 23.99 28.30
N VAL A 5 -19.25 22.89 27.74
CA VAL A 5 -18.75 22.23 26.52
C VAL A 5 -19.92 22.11 25.56
N ASP A 6 -19.76 22.58 24.35
CA ASP A 6 -20.84 22.63 23.35
C ASP A 6 -22.15 23.24 23.84
N GLY A 7 -22.02 24.30 24.65
CA GLY A 7 -23.17 24.98 25.25
C GLY A 7 -23.81 24.27 26.48
N LYS A 8 -23.28 23.12 26.87
CA LYS A 8 -23.80 22.28 27.95
C LYS A 8 -22.99 22.46 29.22
N ASN A 9 -23.67 22.58 30.38
CA ASN A 9 -23.04 22.66 31.70
C ASN A 9 -22.45 21.28 32.07
N ILE A 10 -21.13 21.22 32.28
CA ILE A 10 -20.43 19.96 32.61
C ILE A 10 -20.93 19.34 33.89
N THR A 11 -21.15 20.14 34.97
CA THR A 11 -21.62 19.62 36.27
C THR A 11 -23.00 18.94 36.11
N GLN A 12 -23.87 19.53 35.31
CA GLN A 12 -25.17 18.94 35.01
C GLN A 12 -25.01 17.65 34.19
N TRP A 13 -24.10 17.63 33.26
CA TRP A 13 -23.81 16.43 32.45
C TRP A 13 -23.23 15.27 33.28
N GLU A 14 -22.27 15.53 34.16
CA GLU A 14 -21.74 14.58 35.15
C GLU A 14 -22.83 13.99 36.04
N LYS A 15 -23.78 14.80 36.44
CA LYS A 15 -24.94 14.35 37.24
C LYS A 15 -25.82 13.39 36.45
N TYR A 16 -26.09 13.67 35.15
CA TYR A 16 -26.87 12.78 34.31
C TYR A 16 -26.15 11.47 34.05
N ILE A 17 -24.82 11.49 33.80
CA ILE A 17 -23.99 10.27 33.63
C ILE A 17 -24.03 9.44 34.92
N THR A 18 -23.88 10.06 36.08
CA THR A 18 -23.91 9.37 37.37
C THR A 18 -25.29 8.72 37.63
N ASP A 19 -26.38 9.42 37.33
CA ASP A 19 -27.74 8.88 37.45
C ASP A 19 -28.02 7.75 36.47
N TYR A 20 -27.53 7.87 35.22
CA TYR A 20 -27.58 6.81 34.21
C TYR A 20 -26.83 5.55 34.67
N ASN A 21 -25.62 5.69 35.16
CA ASN A 21 -24.79 4.57 35.63
C ASN A 21 -25.43 3.86 36.84
N ALA A 22 -26.13 4.62 37.70
CA ALA A 22 -26.85 4.03 38.83
C ALA A 22 -28.15 3.32 38.42
N ASN A 23 -28.82 3.78 37.37
CA ASN A 23 -30.09 3.22 36.91
C ASN A 23 -30.25 3.40 35.38
N PRO A 24 -29.60 2.56 34.55
CA PRO A 24 -29.69 2.66 33.09
C PRO A 24 -31.10 2.49 32.51
N ALA A 25 -31.94 1.75 33.22
CA ALA A 25 -33.34 1.50 32.79
C ALA A 25 -34.20 2.78 32.81
N LYS A 26 -33.81 3.78 33.57
CA LYS A 26 -34.48 5.09 33.58
C LYS A 26 -34.30 5.87 32.28
N TYR A 27 -33.21 5.58 31.55
CA TYR A 27 -32.83 6.28 30.35
C TYR A 27 -32.46 5.25 29.26
N PRO A 28 -33.45 4.50 28.72
CA PRO A 28 -33.18 3.33 27.86
C PRO A 28 -32.37 3.70 26.59
N ASN A 29 -32.54 4.92 26.11
CA ASN A 29 -31.81 5.40 24.91
C ASN A 29 -30.37 5.89 25.22
N GLY A 30 -29.99 6.03 26.50
CA GLY A 30 -28.67 6.55 26.91
C GLY A 30 -28.47 8.04 26.65
N TYR A 31 -29.58 8.77 26.50
CA TYR A 31 -29.56 10.23 26.40
C TYR A 31 -30.79 10.88 27.00
N ILE A 32 -30.73 12.19 27.24
CA ILE A 32 -31.84 13.02 27.75
C ILE A 32 -31.78 14.38 27.08
N TYR A 33 -32.96 15.01 26.91
CA TYR A 33 -33.06 16.44 26.64
C TYR A 33 -33.40 17.16 27.96
N ASP A 34 -32.70 18.27 28.24
CA ASP A 34 -33.09 19.14 29.35
C ASP A 34 -34.32 19.99 28.99
N GLU A 35 -34.77 20.80 29.98
CA GLU A 35 -35.93 21.70 29.80
C GLU A 35 -35.69 22.77 28.73
N GLN A 36 -34.44 23.04 28.38
CA GLN A 36 -34.01 23.99 27.34
C GLN A 36 -33.86 23.33 25.99
N GLY A 37 -34.04 22.00 25.87
CA GLY A 37 -33.89 21.23 24.66
C GLY A 37 -32.44 20.83 24.33
N ASN A 38 -31.50 20.96 25.27
CA ASN A 38 -30.13 20.50 25.07
C ASN A 38 -30.05 18.99 25.23
N LEU A 39 -29.37 18.34 24.30
CA LEU A 39 -29.13 16.90 24.32
C LEU A 39 -27.91 16.55 25.19
N PHE A 40 -28.09 15.67 26.18
CA PHE A 40 -27.03 15.10 26.99
C PHE A 40 -26.91 13.59 26.68
N LEU A 41 -25.78 13.18 26.17
CA LEU A 41 -25.44 11.78 25.95
C LEU A 41 -24.76 11.24 27.21
N MET A 42 -25.21 10.09 27.70
CA MET A 42 -24.78 9.58 29.01
C MET A 42 -24.00 8.29 28.97
N ARG A 43 -23.93 7.65 27.81
CA ARG A 43 -23.14 6.43 27.62
C ARG A 43 -21.68 6.79 27.39
N GLU A 44 -20.81 5.98 27.95
CA GLU A 44 -19.40 5.93 27.59
C GLU A 44 -19.19 4.78 26.64
N ASN A 45 -18.67 5.06 25.44
CA ASN A 45 -18.45 4.10 24.38
C ASN A 45 -16.99 4.13 23.95
N ASP A 46 -16.43 2.97 23.63
CA ASP A 46 -15.14 2.85 22.96
C ASP A 46 -15.35 2.76 21.43
N MET A 47 -14.91 3.78 20.71
CA MET A 47 -15.05 3.84 19.27
C MET A 47 -14.17 2.81 18.54
N PHE A 48 -13.09 2.36 19.18
CA PHE A 48 -12.23 1.32 18.62
C PHE A 48 -12.87 -0.05 18.80
N ASP A 49 -13.42 -0.37 19.95
CA ASP A 49 -14.15 -1.62 20.19
C ASP A 49 -15.37 -1.76 19.29
N ASP A 50 -16.06 -0.64 18.95
CA ASP A 50 -17.21 -0.66 18.02
C ASP A 50 -16.79 -0.97 16.56
N MET A 51 -15.56 -0.64 16.16
CA MET A 51 -15.12 -0.78 14.76
C MET A 51 -14.08 -1.88 14.52
N MET A 52 -13.52 -2.47 15.58
CA MET A 52 -12.43 -3.44 15.46
C MET A 52 -12.78 -4.78 16.08
N ASP A 53 -12.32 -5.85 15.46
CA ASP A 53 -12.27 -7.17 16.05
C ASP A 53 -11.05 -7.30 16.97
N ASN A 54 -11.13 -8.21 17.95
CA ASN A 54 -10.04 -8.45 18.91
C ASN A 54 -8.79 -9.07 18.27
N PHE A 55 -8.89 -9.63 17.07
CA PHE A 55 -7.77 -10.24 16.36
C PHE A 55 -7.97 -10.17 14.86
N GLY A 56 -6.86 -10.04 14.13
CA GLY A 56 -6.77 -10.25 12.70
C GLY A 56 -6.06 -11.57 12.39
N PHE A 57 -6.32 -12.14 11.24
CA PHE A 57 -5.70 -13.40 10.82
C PHE A 57 -4.71 -13.15 9.69
N MET A 58 -3.48 -13.67 9.84
CA MET A 58 -2.44 -13.63 8.82
C MET A 58 -1.88 -15.01 8.56
N GLN A 59 -1.73 -15.37 7.30
CA GLN A 59 -1.10 -16.61 6.87
C GLN A 59 -0.05 -16.37 5.80
N ASN A 60 1.08 -17.07 5.93
CA ASN A 60 2.15 -17.08 4.95
C ASN A 60 2.52 -18.52 4.62
N HIS A 61 2.47 -18.83 3.34
CA HIS A 61 2.90 -20.14 2.82
C HIS A 61 4.01 -19.94 1.83
N SER A 62 5.08 -20.69 1.95
CA SER A 62 6.17 -20.69 0.99
C SER A 62 6.59 -22.10 0.65
N PHE A 63 6.78 -22.33 -0.64
CA PHE A 63 7.31 -23.57 -1.18
C PHE A 63 8.49 -23.23 -2.08
N SER A 64 9.58 -23.98 -1.95
CA SER A 64 10.71 -23.82 -2.86
C SER A 64 11.34 -25.17 -3.20
N VAL A 65 11.82 -25.26 -4.42
CA VAL A 65 12.60 -26.38 -4.90
C VAL A 65 13.89 -25.82 -5.50
N SER A 66 15.00 -26.49 -5.20
CA SER A 66 16.30 -26.18 -5.79
C SER A 66 17.04 -27.45 -6.13
N GLY A 67 17.85 -27.42 -7.14
CA GLY A 67 18.65 -28.55 -7.58
C GLY A 67 19.65 -28.14 -8.63
N GLY A 68 20.36 -29.09 -9.16
CA GLY A 68 21.31 -28.84 -10.20
C GLY A 68 22.18 -30.04 -10.54
N SER A 69 23.13 -29.81 -11.43
CA SER A 69 24.21 -30.69 -11.83
C SER A 69 25.53 -29.93 -11.75
N GLU A 70 26.63 -30.52 -12.20
CA GLU A 70 27.93 -29.85 -12.27
C GLU A 70 27.93 -28.54 -13.09
N ARG A 71 26.97 -28.40 -14.05
CA ARG A 71 26.91 -27.26 -14.96
C ARG A 71 25.63 -26.45 -14.86
N THR A 72 24.65 -26.91 -14.10
CA THR A 72 23.35 -26.23 -14.01
C THR A 72 22.92 -26.15 -12.57
N SER A 73 22.49 -24.99 -12.15
CA SER A 73 21.80 -24.81 -10.87
C SER A 73 20.48 -24.07 -11.09
N TYR A 74 19.45 -24.47 -10.34
CA TYR A 74 18.16 -23.79 -10.38
C TYR A 74 17.53 -23.69 -9.01
N ARG A 75 16.69 -22.70 -8.86
CA ARG A 75 15.82 -22.51 -7.71
C ARG A 75 14.49 -21.94 -8.18
N MET A 76 13.38 -22.55 -7.76
CA MET A 76 12.03 -22.04 -7.98
C MET A 76 11.34 -21.88 -6.64
N GLY A 77 10.52 -20.85 -6.52
CA GLY A 77 9.77 -20.55 -5.30
C GLY A 77 8.37 -20.07 -5.61
N LEU A 78 7.42 -20.51 -4.80
CA LEU A 78 6.05 -20.03 -4.75
C LEU A 78 5.78 -19.50 -3.34
N GLY A 79 5.10 -18.38 -3.24
CA GLY A 79 4.69 -17.82 -1.96
C GLY A 79 3.27 -17.29 -2.03
N TYR A 80 2.55 -17.46 -0.95
CA TYR A 80 1.24 -16.88 -0.72
C TYR A 80 1.23 -16.17 0.62
N THR A 81 0.70 -14.95 0.64
CA THR A 81 0.41 -14.18 1.85
C THR A 81 -1.07 -13.82 1.81
N GLY A 82 -1.79 -14.13 2.88
CA GLY A 82 -3.16 -13.69 3.11
C GLY A 82 -3.24 -12.99 4.45
N GLU A 83 -3.91 -11.86 4.51
CA GLU A 83 -4.12 -11.05 5.71
C GLU A 83 -5.55 -10.55 5.71
N ASP A 84 -6.28 -10.86 6.74
CA ASP A 84 -7.56 -10.24 7.08
C ASP A 84 -7.27 -9.15 8.11
N GLY A 85 -7.79 -7.93 7.84
CA GLY A 85 -7.63 -6.79 8.75
C GLY A 85 -8.38 -7.00 10.08
N ILE A 86 -8.25 -6.02 10.96
CA ILE A 86 -8.89 -6.04 12.27
C ILE A 86 -10.21 -5.27 12.31
N LEU A 87 -10.71 -4.77 11.19
CA LEU A 87 -12.01 -4.11 11.14
C LEU A 87 -13.15 -5.15 11.19
N ILE A 88 -14.27 -4.77 11.81
CA ILE A 88 -15.47 -5.61 12.01
C ILE A 88 -16.15 -6.12 10.73
N THR A 89 -15.54 -5.89 9.57
CA THR A 89 -16.03 -6.37 8.27
C THR A 89 -14.90 -6.99 7.49
N ASP A 90 -15.23 -7.82 6.50
CA ASP A 90 -14.26 -8.39 5.55
C ASP A 90 -13.82 -7.42 4.43
N LYS A 91 -13.98 -6.12 4.63
CA LYS A 91 -13.62 -5.09 3.65
C LYS A 91 -12.17 -4.61 3.76
N ASP A 92 -11.40 -5.12 4.72
CA ASP A 92 -9.98 -4.84 4.92
C ASP A 92 -9.18 -6.13 4.78
N LYS A 93 -8.67 -6.38 3.55
CA LYS A 93 -7.99 -7.63 3.21
C LYS A 93 -6.80 -7.39 2.31
N PHE A 94 -5.76 -8.19 2.50
CA PHE A 94 -4.62 -8.24 1.61
C PHE A 94 -4.29 -9.67 1.20
N ASN A 95 -4.11 -9.89 -0.11
CA ASN A 95 -3.65 -11.16 -0.64
C ASN A 95 -2.51 -10.94 -1.62
N ARG A 96 -1.47 -11.77 -1.56
CA ARG A 96 -0.34 -11.72 -2.47
C ARG A 96 0.14 -13.12 -2.86
N VAL A 97 0.32 -13.33 -4.14
CA VAL A 97 0.99 -14.51 -4.71
C VAL A 97 2.32 -14.07 -5.30
N ASN A 98 3.39 -14.82 -4.98
CA ASN A 98 4.72 -14.60 -5.52
C ASN A 98 5.21 -15.85 -6.23
N PHE A 99 5.87 -15.64 -7.35
CA PHE A 99 6.66 -16.65 -8.03
C PHE A 99 8.08 -16.13 -8.24
N SER A 100 9.08 -16.99 -8.03
CA SER A 100 10.47 -16.69 -8.38
C SER A 100 11.10 -17.91 -9.04
N SER A 101 11.94 -17.66 -10.05
CA SER A 101 12.72 -18.69 -10.72
C SER A 101 14.10 -18.14 -11.03
N PHE A 102 15.11 -18.88 -10.63
CA PHE A 102 16.50 -18.61 -10.99
C PHE A 102 17.09 -19.87 -11.62
N ILE A 103 17.78 -19.69 -12.74
CA ILE A 103 18.56 -20.73 -13.40
C ILE A 103 19.92 -20.18 -13.80
N SER A 104 20.96 -20.96 -13.57
CA SER A 104 22.32 -20.68 -14.00
C SER A 104 22.86 -21.91 -14.77
N VAL A 105 23.43 -21.67 -15.93
CA VAL A 105 23.98 -22.72 -16.79
C VAL A 105 25.41 -22.36 -17.21
N ASP A 106 26.37 -23.20 -16.86
CA ASP A 106 27.73 -23.18 -17.42
C ASP A 106 27.68 -23.84 -18.78
N VAL A 107 27.46 -23.04 -19.86
CA VAL A 107 27.38 -23.49 -21.23
C VAL A 107 28.67 -24.18 -21.65
N ASN A 108 29.81 -23.60 -21.22
CA ASN A 108 31.13 -24.16 -21.33
C ASN A 108 32.08 -23.54 -20.29
N LYS A 109 33.41 -23.83 -20.38
CA LYS A 109 34.42 -23.38 -19.42
C LYS A 109 34.61 -21.87 -19.33
N TRP A 110 34.15 -21.12 -20.34
CA TRP A 110 34.33 -19.68 -20.43
C TRP A 110 32.98 -18.88 -20.48
N LEU A 111 31.85 -19.58 -20.61
CA LEU A 111 30.51 -18.94 -20.76
C LEU A 111 29.53 -19.50 -19.75
N THR A 112 29.01 -18.62 -18.87
CA THR A 112 27.89 -18.87 -17.96
C THR A 112 26.74 -17.96 -18.33
N THR A 113 25.51 -18.49 -18.37
CA THR A 113 24.28 -17.72 -18.56
C THR A 113 23.37 -17.91 -17.37
N GLN A 114 22.67 -16.82 -16.99
CA GLN A 114 21.75 -16.83 -15.87
C GLN A 114 20.46 -16.11 -16.24
N LEU A 115 19.33 -16.61 -15.72
CA LEU A 115 18.03 -16.02 -15.84
C LEU A 115 17.36 -15.97 -14.46
N ASP A 116 16.93 -14.79 -14.01
CA ASP A 116 16.14 -14.57 -12.81
C ASP A 116 14.79 -13.98 -13.24
N VAL A 117 13.70 -14.66 -12.89
CA VAL A 117 12.33 -14.23 -13.15
C VAL A 117 11.61 -14.11 -11.82
N ARG A 118 10.98 -12.96 -11.57
CA ARG A 118 10.15 -12.72 -10.40
C ARG A 118 8.80 -12.15 -10.84
N TYR A 119 7.78 -12.67 -10.21
CA TYR A 119 6.41 -12.23 -10.41
C TYR A 119 5.73 -12.10 -9.05
N ALA A 120 5.01 -11.00 -8.85
CA ALA A 120 4.17 -10.80 -7.68
C ALA A 120 2.85 -10.20 -8.14
N ASN A 121 1.75 -10.74 -7.64
CA ASN A 121 0.42 -10.19 -7.82
C ASN A 121 -0.22 -10.01 -6.44
N SER A 122 -0.66 -8.82 -6.13
CA SER A 122 -1.35 -8.49 -4.88
C SER A 122 -2.69 -7.83 -5.14
N ASN A 123 -3.62 -8.10 -4.24
CA ASN A 123 -4.93 -7.49 -4.19
C ASN A 123 -5.18 -7.00 -2.77
N GLN A 124 -5.47 -5.72 -2.61
CA GLN A 124 -5.77 -5.08 -1.34
C GLN A 124 -7.16 -4.45 -1.41
N TYR A 125 -7.95 -4.74 -0.40
CA TYR A 125 -9.19 -4.05 -0.09
C TYR A 125 -8.98 -3.19 1.14
N LYS A 126 -9.46 -1.96 1.11
CA LYS A 126 -9.23 -0.98 2.17
C LYS A 126 -10.41 -0.04 2.26
N VAL A 127 -11.05 0.04 3.42
CA VAL A 127 -12.11 1.04 3.67
C VAL A 127 -11.47 2.41 3.88
N GLU A 128 -11.85 3.39 3.05
CA GLU A 128 -11.34 4.76 3.13
C GLU A 128 -12.43 5.81 3.27
N GLN A 129 -13.69 5.43 3.02
CA GLN A 129 -14.82 6.33 3.11
C GLN A 129 -15.15 6.63 4.57
N GLY A 130 -15.39 7.89 4.89
CA GLY A 130 -15.85 8.34 6.21
C GLY A 130 -15.04 9.49 6.79
N GLY A 131 -15.75 10.50 7.34
CA GLY A 131 -15.22 11.62 8.08
C GLY A 131 -14.10 12.43 7.42
N ARG A 132 -13.59 13.44 8.10
CA ARG A 132 -12.52 14.34 7.61
C ARG A 132 -11.20 13.62 7.37
N ASN A 133 -10.93 12.54 8.11
CA ASN A 133 -9.63 11.86 8.15
C ASN A 133 -9.75 10.35 7.88
N GLY A 134 -10.85 9.90 7.23
CA GLY A 134 -11.15 8.49 7.04
C GLY A 134 -11.56 7.79 8.33
N VAL A 135 -11.68 6.47 8.28
CA VAL A 135 -12.17 5.64 9.39
C VAL A 135 -11.35 5.82 10.68
N TRP A 136 -10.03 5.77 10.61
CA TRP A 136 -9.15 5.89 11.78
C TRP A 136 -9.16 7.29 12.39
N GLY A 137 -9.13 8.33 11.55
CA GLY A 137 -9.19 9.70 12.02
C GLY A 137 -10.54 10.03 12.66
N SER A 138 -11.61 9.44 12.18
CA SER A 138 -12.94 9.59 12.79
C SER A 138 -13.01 8.89 14.14
N ALA A 139 -12.44 7.69 14.30
CA ALA A 139 -12.37 6.99 15.59
C ALA A 139 -11.63 7.79 16.66
N MET A 140 -10.52 8.45 16.27
CA MET A 140 -9.75 9.31 17.18
C MET A 140 -10.40 10.66 17.48
N ALA A 141 -11.27 11.15 16.60
CA ALA A 141 -11.89 12.47 16.71
C ALA A 141 -13.25 12.46 17.41
N LEU A 142 -13.96 11.33 17.36
CA LEU A 142 -15.27 11.21 18.01
C LEU A 142 -15.09 11.03 19.52
N PRO A 143 -15.85 11.77 20.35
CA PRO A 143 -15.75 11.64 21.78
C PRO A 143 -16.38 10.35 22.29
N SER A 144 -15.91 9.84 23.42
CA SER A 144 -16.41 8.60 24.04
C SER A 144 -17.89 8.63 24.39
N TYR A 145 -18.48 9.81 24.59
CA TYR A 145 -19.92 9.96 24.83
C TYR A 145 -20.78 9.92 23.56
N GLN A 146 -20.17 9.83 22.38
CA GLN A 146 -20.93 9.69 21.13
C GLN A 146 -21.79 8.43 21.15
N ASN A 147 -23.05 8.58 20.78
CA ASN A 147 -23.95 7.43 20.67
C ASN A 147 -23.52 6.52 19.49
N ILE A 148 -23.37 5.25 19.78
CA ILE A 148 -23.06 4.20 18.78
C ILE A 148 -24.31 3.40 18.36
N SER A 149 -25.40 3.51 19.12
CA SER A 149 -26.65 2.83 18.82
C SER A 149 -27.41 3.52 17.67
N PRO A 150 -28.10 2.77 16.83
CA PRO A 150 -28.94 3.35 15.79
C PRO A 150 -30.04 4.25 16.37
N TYR A 151 -30.54 5.16 15.54
CA TYR A 151 -31.62 6.06 15.85
C TYR A 151 -32.87 5.70 15.05
N GLU A 152 -34.04 5.77 15.71
CA GLU A 152 -35.34 5.67 15.05
C GLU A 152 -35.84 7.09 14.72
N VAL A 153 -36.03 7.39 13.44
CA VAL A 153 -36.60 8.66 12.97
C VAL A 153 -37.74 8.33 11.99
N ASP A 154 -38.93 8.76 12.33
CA ASP A 154 -40.15 8.52 11.55
C ASP A 154 -40.38 7.02 11.19
N GLY A 155 -40.04 6.12 12.13
CA GLY A 155 -40.17 4.67 11.95
C GLY A 155 -39.10 4.03 11.08
N ILE A 156 -38.04 4.77 10.72
CA ILE A 156 -36.88 4.28 9.97
C ILE A 156 -35.65 4.28 10.91
N THR A 157 -34.92 3.15 10.89
CA THR A 157 -33.68 3.00 11.66
C THR A 157 -32.49 3.53 10.87
N TYR A 158 -31.79 4.50 11.43
CA TYR A 158 -30.56 5.06 10.86
C TYR A 158 -29.37 4.77 11.77
N PRO A 159 -28.20 4.38 11.24
CA PRO A 159 -27.00 4.25 12.05
C PRO A 159 -26.56 5.62 12.58
N ALA A 160 -25.87 5.62 13.73
CA ALA A 160 -25.22 6.81 14.27
C ALA A 160 -23.95 7.12 13.47
N GLU A 161 -23.50 8.38 13.47
CA GLU A 161 -22.21 8.78 12.91
C GLU A 161 -21.07 8.21 13.76
N THR A 162 -20.51 7.08 13.35
CA THR A 162 -19.37 6.42 13.98
C THR A 162 -18.39 5.87 12.93
N SER A 163 -17.17 5.57 13.36
CA SER A 163 -16.22 4.89 12.48
C SER A 163 -16.70 3.51 12.05
N ALA A 164 -17.39 2.79 12.95
CA ALA A 164 -18.03 1.51 12.62
C ALA A 164 -19.09 1.64 11.52
N THR A 165 -19.87 2.72 11.51
CA THR A 165 -20.82 3.02 10.44
C THR A 165 -20.11 3.19 9.11
N TYR A 166 -19.00 3.89 9.07
CA TYR A 166 -18.19 4.04 7.87
C TYR A 166 -17.60 2.70 7.39
N VAL A 167 -17.16 1.85 8.31
CA VAL A 167 -16.66 0.50 7.99
C VAL A 167 -17.76 -0.41 7.46
N ARG A 168 -18.93 -0.41 8.10
CA ARG A 168 -20.06 -1.27 7.71
C ARG A 168 -20.68 -0.88 6.37
N TYR A 169 -20.90 0.40 6.15
CA TYR A 169 -21.67 0.90 5.00
C TYR A 169 -20.80 1.43 3.86
N GLY A 170 -19.58 1.88 4.12
CA GLY A 170 -18.66 2.34 3.08
C GLY A 170 -18.15 1.18 2.21
N GLU A 171 -17.98 1.46 0.92
CA GLU A 171 -17.39 0.49 -0.01
C GLU A 171 -15.85 0.54 0.06
N PRO A 172 -15.17 -0.62 -0.02
CA PRO A 172 -13.72 -0.65 0.03
C PRO A 172 -13.11 -0.18 -1.29
N ARG A 173 -11.99 0.50 -1.19
CA ARG A 173 -11.08 0.70 -2.31
C ARG A 173 -10.40 -0.62 -2.65
N ASN A 174 -10.39 -0.98 -3.93
CA ASN A 174 -9.70 -2.17 -4.41
C ASN A 174 -8.44 -1.78 -5.17
N ILE A 175 -7.28 -2.25 -4.69
CA ILE A 175 -5.98 -1.99 -5.28
C ILE A 175 -5.35 -3.31 -5.72
N LYS A 176 -5.23 -3.50 -7.04
CA LYS A 176 -4.51 -4.63 -7.64
C LYS A 176 -3.15 -4.16 -8.14
N LYS A 177 -2.08 -4.83 -7.73
CA LYS A 177 -0.73 -4.54 -8.18
C LYS A 177 -0.07 -5.81 -8.70
N THR A 178 0.52 -5.71 -9.89
CA THR A 178 1.33 -6.76 -10.50
C THR A 178 2.73 -6.22 -10.75
N ASP A 179 3.73 -6.93 -10.27
CA ASP A 179 5.15 -6.69 -10.53
C ASP A 179 5.73 -7.89 -11.27
N MET A 180 6.39 -7.65 -12.40
CA MET A 180 7.12 -8.66 -13.16
C MET A 180 8.52 -8.15 -13.42
N ARG A 181 9.53 -8.95 -13.03
CA ARG A 181 10.94 -8.66 -13.28
C ARG A 181 11.59 -9.84 -13.96
N VAL A 182 12.33 -9.55 -15.03
CA VAL A 182 13.17 -10.50 -15.74
C VAL A 182 14.59 -9.93 -15.78
N LEU A 183 15.58 -10.70 -15.32
CA LEU A 183 16.99 -10.37 -15.43
C LEU A 183 17.70 -11.49 -16.17
N GLY A 184 18.32 -11.15 -17.29
CA GLY A 184 19.25 -11.98 -18.02
C GLY A 184 20.68 -11.55 -17.74
N ARG A 185 21.59 -12.52 -17.46
CA ARG A 185 23.01 -12.27 -17.24
C ARG A 185 23.85 -13.22 -18.08
N VAL A 186 24.89 -12.69 -18.67
CA VAL A 186 25.93 -13.45 -19.38
C VAL A 186 27.28 -13.14 -18.75
N ILE A 187 28.02 -14.17 -18.38
CA ILE A 187 29.36 -14.05 -17.81
C ILE A 187 30.32 -14.75 -18.74
N ILE A 188 31.31 -14.00 -19.25
CA ILE A 188 32.37 -14.49 -20.14
C ILE A 188 33.69 -14.49 -19.38
N SER A 189 34.34 -15.62 -19.28
CA SER A 189 35.66 -15.81 -18.63
C SER A 189 36.70 -16.25 -19.66
N PRO A 190 37.22 -15.33 -20.52
CA PRO A 190 38.03 -15.69 -21.69
C PRO A 190 39.46 -16.13 -21.29
N LEU A 191 39.92 -15.72 -20.13
CA LEU A 191 41.20 -16.10 -19.56
C LEU A 191 41.15 -16.12 -18.03
N LYS A 192 42.16 -16.75 -17.40
CA LYS A 192 42.23 -16.85 -15.95
C LYS A 192 42.28 -15.44 -15.32
N GLY A 193 41.38 -15.22 -14.35
CA GLY A 193 41.26 -13.97 -13.62
C GLY A 193 40.34 -12.92 -14.26
N LEU A 194 40.08 -12.98 -15.58
CA LEU A 194 39.21 -12.02 -16.26
C LEU A 194 37.77 -12.56 -16.35
N LYS A 195 36.81 -11.76 -15.87
CA LYS A 195 35.37 -11.98 -16.02
C LYS A 195 34.72 -10.73 -16.60
N ILE A 196 33.99 -10.89 -17.69
CA ILE A 196 33.19 -9.84 -18.31
C ILE A 196 31.73 -10.22 -18.11
N THR A 197 30.97 -9.34 -17.47
CA THR A 197 29.55 -9.57 -17.15
C THR A 197 28.70 -8.56 -17.89
N GLY A 198 27.70 -9.05 -18.59
CA GLY A 198 26.61 -8.27 -19.17
C GLY A 198 25.29 -8.65 -18.53
N GLU A 199 24.50 -7.67 -18.10
CA GLU A 199 23.18 -7.86 -17.49
C GLU A 199 22.16 -6.97 -18.17
N TYR A 200 20.97 -7.52 -18.39
CA TYR A 200 19.80 -6.76 -18.76
C TYR A 200 18.65 -7.07 -17.81
N THR A 201 18.08 -6.03 -17.26
CA THR A 201 16.90 -6.11 -16.38
C THR A 201 15.73 -5.41 -17.03
N TYR A 202 14.60 -6.11 -17.14
CA TYR A 202 13.30 -5.54 -17.46
C TYR A 202 12.38 -5.71 -16.26
N ASN A 203 11.76 -4.61 -15.82
CA ASN A 203 10.73 -4.66 -14.77
C ASN A 203 9.49 -3.91 -15.22
N ARG A 204 8.33 -4.54 -15.07
CA ARG A 204 7.02 -3.94 -15.34
C ARG A 204 6.14 -4.02 -14.11
N THR A 205 5.69 -2.84 -13.64
CA THR A 205 4.69 -2.71 -12.58
C THR A 205 3.39 -2.19 -13.19
N THR A 206 2.28 -2.84 -12.87
CA THR A 206 0.94 -2.32 -13.17
C THR A 206 0.15 -2.22 -11.89
N LYS A 207 -0.60 -1.11 -11.72
CA LYS A 207 -1.47 -0.91 -10.56
C LYS A 207 -2.83 -0.41 -11.03
N TYR A 208 -3.87 -1.10 -10.62
CA TYR A 208 -5.26 -0.71 -10.79
C TYR A 208 -5.84 -0.36 -9.44
N ASN A 209 -6.39 0.83 -9.33
CA ASN A 209 -7.01 1.32 -8.12
C ASN A 209 -8.45 1.71 -8.47
N LYS A 210 -9.42 0.96 -7.92
CA LYS A 210 -10.85 1.17 -8.12
C LYS A 210 -11.47 1.64 -6.83
N PHE A 211 -12.28 2.67 -6.92
CA PHE A 211 -12.99 3.23 -5.79
C PHE A 211 -14.43 3.57 -6.17
N TYR A 212 -15.36 3.11 -5.36
CA TYR A 212 -16.77 3.48 -5.43
C TYR A 212 -17.18 4.15 -4.13
N ALA A 213 -17.54 5.42 -4.19
CA ALA A 213 -18.16 6.13 -3.08
C ALA A 213 -19.67 5.94 -3.16
N ASN A 214 -20.18 4.98 -2.39
CA ASN A 214 -21.60 4.71 -2.27
C ASN A 214 -22.28 5.71 -1.34
N LYS A 215 -23.57 5.91 -1.55
CA LYS A 215 -24.40 6.78 -0.73
C LYS A 215 -25.18 5.94 0.29
N TYR A 216 -25.09 6.31 1.56
CA TYR A 216 -25.89 5.80 2.65
C TYR A 216 -26.18 6.94 3.63
N GLN A 217 -27.21 6.76 4.47
CA GLN A 217 -27.66 7.76 5.42
C GLN A 217 -27.29 7.37 6.84
N TYR A 218 -27.02 8.36 7.66
CA TYR A 218 -26.75 8.23 9.09
C TYR A 218 -27.23 9.47 9.82
N VAL A 219 -27.45 9.36 11.13
CA VAL A 219 -27.72 10.52 12.00
C VAL A 219 -26.39 11.12 12.44
N GLY A 220 -26.21 12.38 12.11
CA GLY A 220 -25.00 13.12 12.41
C GLY A 220 -24.74 13.30 13.89
N PHE A 221 -23.51 13.65 14.23
CA PHE A 221 -23.07 13.93 15.60
C PHE A 221 -24.02 14.90 16.32
N ASN A 222 -24.35 14.61 17.58
CA ASN A 222 -25.28 15.41 18.39
C ASN A 222 -26.68 15.61 17.79
N PHE A 223 -27.20 14.63 17.06
CA PHE A 223 -28.51 14.74 16.41
C PHE A 223 -28.64 15.91 15.42
N THR A 224 -27.57 16.22 14.72
CA THR A 224 -27.61 17.30 13.71
C THR A 224 -28.54 17.03 12.52
N GLY A 225 -29.22 15.88 12.53
CA GLY A 225 -30.17 15.44 11.52
C GLY A 225 -29.68 14.24 10.69
N ILE A 226 -30.50 13.80 9.77
CA ILE A 226 -30.12 12.75 8.82
C ILE A 226 -29.16 13.33 7.78
N MET A 227 -28.02 12.73 7.64
CA MET A 227 -26.95 13.14 6.73
C MET A 227 -26.68 12.05 5.69
N ASP A 228 -26.31 12.46 4.52
CA ASP A 228 -25.79 11.58 3.46
C ASP A 228 -24.29 11.42 3.59
N SER A 229 -23.76 10.21 3.40
CA SER A 229 -22.33 9.92 3.45
C SER A 229 -21.52 10.63 2.35
N VAL A 230 -22.14 10.86 1.21
CA VAL A 230 -21.61 11.63 0.08
C VAL A 230 -22.77 12.39 -0.58
N GLU A 231 -22.49 13.53 -1.16
CA GLU A 231 -23.49 14.30 -1.94
C GLU A 231 -23.96 13.49 -3.14
N ASN A 232 -23.01 13.03 -3.95
CA ASN A 232 -23.24 12.20 -5.13
C ASN A 232 -22.42 10.93 -5.07
N THR A 233 -22.98 9.80 -5.48
CA THR A 233 -22.21 8.57 -5.71
C THR A 233 -21.17 8.84 -6.80
N ARG A 234 -20.00 8.19 -6.69
CA ARG A 234 -18.94 8.33 -7.69
C ARG A 234 -18.14 7.06 -7.85
N TYR A 235 -17.74 6.78 -9.07
CA TYR A 235 -16.80 5.71 -9.37
C TYR A 235 -15.55 6.27 -10.00
N ALA A 236 -14.41 5.92 -9.40
CA ALA A 236 -13.09 6.35 -9.85
C ALA A 236 -12.20 5.15 -10.17
N LEU A 237 -11.41 5.27 -11.23
CA LEU A 237 -10.44 4.30 -11.67
C LEU A 237 -9.09 5.00 -11.90
N THR A 238 -8.02 4.50 -11.27
CA THR A 238 -6.66 4.88 -11.58
C THR A 238 -5.92 3.68 -12.15
N GLN A 239 -5.19 3.87 -13.23
CA GLN A 239 -4.33 2.88 -13.85
C GLN A 239 -2.91 3.44 -13.93
N ASP A 240 -1.98 2.78 -13.25
CA ASP A 240 -0.58 3.15 -13.24
C ASP A 240 0.24 2.06 -13.94
N PHE A 241 1.15 2.48 -14.81
CA PHE A 241 2.09 1.61 -15.51
C PHE A 241 3.51 2.14 -15.31
N THR A 242 4.42 1.28 -14.91
CA THR A 242 5.84 1.60 -14.87
C THR A 242 6.60 0.54 -15.65
N ASN A 243 7.40 0.98 -16.61
CA ASN A 243 8.36 0.14 -17.31
C ASN A 243 9.76 0.62 -16.95
N TYR A 244 10.59 -0.29 -16.47
CA TYR A 244 11.98 -0.02 -16.11
C TYR A 244 12.90 -0.97 -16.86
N ASN A 245 13.95 -0.41 -17.46
CA ASN A 245 15.01 -1.13 -18.13
C ASN A 245 16.36 -0.74 -17.53
N ALA A 246 17.24 -1.71 -17.39
CA ALA A 246 18.61 -1.44 -16.99
C ALA A 246 19.60 -2.37 -17.72
N ILE A 247 20.71 -1.79 -18.13
CA ILE A 247 21.86 -2.51 -18.70
C ILE A 247 23.07 -2.25 -17.81
N ASN A 248 23.73 -3.32 -17.37
CA ASN A 248 25.03 -3.28 -16.71
C ASN A 248 26.04 -4.07 -17.54
N ILE A 249 27.20 -3.47 -17.83
CA ILE A 249 28.33 -4.17 -18.45
C ILE A 249 29.55 -3.83 -17.66
N PHE A 250 30.24 -4.85 -17.11
CA PHE A 250 31.45 -4.64 -16.33
C PHE A 250 32.43 -5.78 -16.48
N ALA A 251 33.70 -5.47 -16.30
CA ALA A 251 34.78 -6.43 -16.34
C ALA A 251 35.56 -6.39 -15.00
N ASN A 252 35.83 -7.57 -14.46
CA ASN A 252 36.72 -7.79 -13.33
C ASN A 252 37.98 -8.52 -13.79
N TYR A 253 39.14 -8.04 -13.38
CA TYR A 253 40.38 -8.73 -13.59
C TYR A 253 41.16 -8.90 -12.27
N ASP A 254 41.29 -10.15 -11.84
CA ASP A 254 41.98 -10.56 -10.61
C ASP A 254 43.29 -11.26 -10.97
N PHE A 255 44.39 -10.75 -10.45
CA PHE A 255 45.70 -11.36 -10.68
C PHE A 255 46.64 -11.20 -9.46
N SER A 256 47.61 -12.10 -9.36
CA SER A 256 48.57 -12.11 -8.29
C SER A 256 50.01 -12.19 -8.85
N ILE A 257 50.91 -11.38 -8.26
CA ILE A 257 52.33 -11.39 -8.58
C ILE A 257 53.11 -11.51 -7.25
N GLY A 258 53.61 -12.70 -6.98
CA GLY A 258 54.25 -12.98 -5.68
C GLY A 258 53.27 -12.80 -4.52
N LYS A 259 53.52 -11.84 -3.63
CA LYS A 259 52.64 -11.52 -2.48
C LYS A 259 51.64 -10.40 -2.76
N HIS A 260 51.61 -9.90 -3.99
CA HIS A 260 50.70 -8.83 -4.42
C HIS A 260 49.47 -9.42 -5.06
N ASN A 261 48.30 -9.19 -4.48
CA ASN A 261 47.01 -9.55 -5.05
C ASN A 261 46.28 -8.27 -5.51
N ILE A 262 45.91 -8.19 -6.75
CA ILE A 262 45.29 -7.01 -7.37
C ILE A 262 43.98 -7.41 -8.01
N SER A 263 42.94 -6.63 -7.75
CA SER A 263 41.62 -6.75 -8.40
C SER A 263 41.27 -5.40 -9.00
N VAL A 264 40.94 -5.39 -10.28
CA VAL A 264 40.53 -4.20 -11.01
C VAL A 264 39.14 -4.45 -11.63
N MET A 265 38.20 -3.53 -11.39
CA MET A 265 36.89 -3.56 -12.00
C MET A 265 36.62 -2.24 -12.71
N GLY A 266 36.04 -2.30 -13.88
CA GLY A 266 35.49 -1.16 -14.61
C GLY A 266 34.17 -1.52 -15.25
N GLY A 267 33.24 -0.58 -15.30
CA GLY A 267 31.93 -0.87 -15.85
C GLY A 267 31.12 0.35 -16.23
N PHE A 268 30.03 0.04 -16.90
CA PHE A 268 29.03 0.95 -17.41
C PHE A 268 27.65 0.48 -16.95
N ASN A 269 26.81 1.43 -16.54
CA ASN A 269 25.42 1.23 -16.20
C ASN A 269 24.56 2.24 -16.96
N GLN A 270 23.45 1.80 -17.46
CA GLN A 270 22.37 2.67 -17.96
C GLN A 270 21.04 2.12 -17.49
N GLU A 271 20.20 3.01 -16.97
CA GLU A 271 18.82 2.68 -16.61
C GLU A 271 17.87 3.75 -17.11
N GLU A 272 16.65 3.35 -17.36
CA GLU A 272 15.55 4.20 -17.75
C GLU A 272 14.25 3.73 -17.11
N SER A 273 13.38 4.66 -16.81
CA SER A 273 12.05 4.40 -16.27
C SER A 273 11.03 5.29 -16.96
N HIS A 274 9.93 4.65 -17.38
CA HIS A 274 8.75 5.31 -17.93
C HIS A 274 7.58 5.01 -17.02
N TYR A 275 6.98 6.05 -16.48
CA TYR A 275 5.79 5.99 -15.65
C TYR A 275 4.65 6.69 -16.35
N GLU A 276 3.51 6.02 -16.42
CA GLU A 276 2.28 6.52 -17.00
C GLU A 276 1.14 6.25 -16.01
N SER A 277 0.30 7.26 -15.75
CA SER A 277 -0.88 7.14 -14.90
C SER A 277 -2.07 7.77 -15.61
N GLN A 278 -3.19 7.08 -15.57
CA GLN A 278 -4.48 7.60 -16.02
C GLN A 278 -5.49 7.49 -14.88
N TRP A 279 -6.12 8.59 -14.56
CA TRP A 279 -7.23 8.65 -13.62
C TRP A 279 -8.51 9.11 -14.33
N SER A 280 -9.61 8.45 -14.00
CA SER A 280 -10.94 8.81 -14.49
C SER A 280 -11.97 8.63 -13.39
N GLU A 281 -12.91 9.56 -13.29
CA GLU A 281 -14.02 9.53 -12.33
C GLU A 281 -15.31 9.96 -13.01
N LYS A 282 -16.42 9.41 -12.55
CA LYS A 282 -17.75 9.86 -12.95
C LYS A 282 -18.73 9.75 -11.80
N THR A 283 -19.56 10.78 -11.62
CA THR A 283 -20.57 10.86 -10.56
C THR A 283 -21.91 10.25 -11.00
N ASP A 284 -22.82 10.10 -10.04
CA ASP A 284 -24.19 9.63 -10.24
C ASP A 284 -24.25 8.21 -10.84
N VAL A 285 -23.66 7.27 -10.10
CA VAL A 285 -23.64 5.84 -10.45
C VAL A 285 -25.05 5.26 -10.30
N LEU A 286 -25.59 4.70 -11.37
CA LEU A 286 -26.98 4.18 -11.42
C LEU A 286 -27.14 2.84 -10.68
N LEU A 287 -26.12 1.95 -10.78
CA LEU A 287 -26.18 0.60 -10.23
C LEU A 287 -25.11 0.44 -9.15
N SER A 288 -25.53 0.43 -7.90
CA SER A 288 -24.63 0.29 -6.74
C SER A 288 -23.95 -1.08 -6.68
N ASN A 289 -24.57 -2.13 -7.18
CA ASN A 289 -24.03 -3.48 -7.22
C ASN A 289 -23.08 -3.74 -8.41
N LEU A 290 -23.05 -2.83 -9.40
CA LEU A 290 -22.16 -2.89 -10.57
C LEU A 290 -21.63 -1.49 -10.91
N PRO A 291 -20.85 -0.85 -10.00
CA PRO A 291 -20.36 0.49 -10.22
C PRO A 291 -19.36 0.53 -11.38
N SER A 292 -19.56 1.45 -12.33
CA SER A 292 -18.70 1.64 -13.50
C SER A 292 -18.80 3.04 -14.06
N LEU A 293 -17.77 3.49 -14.81
CA LEU A 293 -17.79 4.78 -15.49
C LEU A 293 -18.93 4.87 -16.55
N SER A 294 -19.19 3.77 -17.26
CA SER A 294 -20.27 3.69 -18.25
C SER A 294 -21.66 3.66 -17.61
N GLY A 295 -21.79 3.12 -16.40
CA GLY A 295 -23.01 3.06 -15.61
C GLY A 295 -23.28 4.29 -14.76
N ALA A 296 -22.56 5.37 -14.95
CA ALA A 296 -22.74 6.64 -14.27
C ALA A 296 -23.23 7.72 -15.25
N THR A 297 -24.06 8.65 -14.78
CA THR A 297 -24.73 9.65 -15.63
C THR A 297 -24.28 11.09 -15.38
N GLY A 298 -23.62 11.35 -14.24
CA GLY A 298 -23.20 12.67 -13.83
C GLY A 298 -21.90 13.16 -14.50
N THR A 299 -21.19 14.06 -13.83
CA THR A 299 -19.99 14.70 -14.34
C THR A 299 -18.84 13.71 -14.46
N ALA A 300 -18.19 13.72 -15.61
CA ALA A 300 -16.96 12.99 -15.88
C ALA A 300 -15.72 13.89 -15.72
N SER A 301 -14.70 13.35 -15.03
CA SER A 301 -13.40 13.99 -14.90
C SER A 301 -12.32 12.99 -15.25
N THR A 302 -11.27 13.45 -15.94
CA THR A 302 -10.12 12.60 -16.29
C THR A 302 -8.85 13.42 -16.29
N THR A 303 -7.74 12.78 -15.94
CA THR A 303 -6.40 13.35 -16.05
C THR A 303 -5.40 12.24 -16.29
N ASP A 304 -4.25 12.58 -16.85
CA ASP A 304 -3.13 11.68 -17.03
C ASP A 304 -1.85 12.32 -16.47
N LYS A 305 -0.86 11.49 -16.26
CA LYS A 305 0.47 11.88 -15.82
C LYS A 305 1.50 11.00 -16.50
N PHE A 306 2.57 11.61 -16.96
CA PHE A 306 3.67 10.95 -17.59
C PHE A 306 4.99 11.41 -16.98
N GLU A 307 5.87 10.49 -16.62
CA GLU A 307 7.19 10.78 -16.07
C GLU A 307 8.23 9.83 -16.67
N GLU A 308 9.35 10.39 -17.09
CA GLU A 308 10.48 9.66 -17.60
C GLU A 308 11.77 10.10 -16.91
N TYR A 309 12.66 9.16 -16.72
CA TYR A 309 14.04 9.48 -16.41
C TYR A 309 15.00 8.44 -16.99
N ALA A 310 16.22 8.87 -17.22
CA ALA A 310 17.33 8.01 -17.54
C ALA A 310 18.57 8.40 -16.70
N LEU A 311 19.30 7.37 -16.29
CA LEU A 311 20.58 7.50 -15.60
C LEU A 311 21.63 6.72 -16.37
N ARG A 312 22.83 7.28 -16.48
CA ARG A 312 23.98 6.63 -17.10
C ARG A 312 25.20 6.85 -16.24
N GLY A 313 25.93 5.78 -15.93
CA GLY A 313 27.10 5.85 -15.09
C GLY A 313 28.27 5.01 -15.59
N MET A 314 29.49 5.49 -15.36
CA MET A 314 30.71 4.71 -15.47
C MET A 314 31.32 4.58 -14.09
N PHE A 315 31.84 3.42 -13.75
CA PHE A 315 32.37 3.15 -12.44
C PHE A 315 33.63 2.30 -12.51
N TYR A 316 34.48 2.44 -11.50
CA TYR A 316 35.67 1.63 -11.35
C TYR A 316 35.92 1.28 -9.89
N ARG A 317 36.66 0.19 -9.67
CA ARG A 317 37.22 -0.21 -8.38
C ARG A 317 38.59 -0.83 -8.58
N ILE A 318 39.53 -0.47 -7.73
CA ILE A 318 40.87 -1.07 -7.66
C ILE A 318 41.06 -1.49 -6.21
N SER A 319 41.30 -2.78 -6.00
CA SER A 319 41.63 -3.34 -4.68
C SER A 319 43.00 -3.98 -4.75
N TYR A 320 43.82 -3.69 -3.76
CA TYR A 320 45.18 -4.19 -3.62
C TYR A 320 45.36 -4.81 -2.25
N ASN A 321 45.99 -5.99 -2.20
CA ASN A 321 46.31 -6.70 -0.98
C ASN A 321 47.74 -7.19 -1.05
N TYR A 322 48.55 -6.83 -0.07
CA TYR A 322 49.93 -7.29 0.08
C TYR A 322 50.04 -8.28 1.24
N ASN A 323 50.35 -9.54 0.91
CA ASN A 323 50.64 -10.61 1.87
C ASN A 323 49.57 -10.74 2.99
N ASP A 324 48.30 -10.44 2.70
CA ASP A 324 47.14 -10.43 3.62
C ASP A 324 47.35 -9.53 4.86
N ARG A 325 48.23 -8.54 4.76
CA ARG A 325 48.53 -7.60 5.86
C ARG A 325 48.18 -6.16 5.55
N TYR A 326 48.42 -5.74 4.33
CA TYR A 326 48.13 -4.36 3.91
C TYR A 326 47.13 -4.38 2.77
N MET A 327 46.01 -3.72 2.98
CA MET A 327 44.90 -3.64 2.02
C MET A 327 44.65 -2.19 1.67
N PHE A 328 44.43 -1.93 0.39
CA PHE A 328 44.04 -0.63 -0.15
C PHE A 328 42.93 -0.82 -1.14
N GLU A 329 41.89 0.04 -1.08
CA GLU A 329 40.82 0.08 -2.07
C GLU A 329 40.56 1.53 -2.50
N ALA A 330 40.38 1.72 -3.81
CA ALA A 330 39.91 2.96 -4.40
C ALA A 330 38.76 2.65 -5.34
N ASN A 331 37.69 3.39 -5.21
CA ASN A 331 36.55 3.29 -6.12
C ASN A 331 36.02 4.68 -6.49
N GLY A 332 35.36 4.77 -7.64
CA GLY A 332 34.75 6.00 -8.11
C GLY A 332 33.67 5.72 -9.11
N ARG A 333 32.76 6.71 -9.25
CA ARG A 333 31.65 6.67 -10.20
C ARG A 333 31.39 8.06 -10.77
N TYR A 334 31.13 8.12 -12.05
CA TYR A 334 30.70 9.31 -12.74
C TYR A 334 29.32 9.07 -13.36
N ASP A 335 28.33 9.90 -12.97
CA ASP A 335 26.94 9.73 -13.35
C ASP A 335 26.42 10.93 -14.11
N GLY A 336 25.60 10.65 -15.13
CA GLY A 336 24.73 11.60 -15.83
C GLY A 336 23.28 11.24 -15.62
N THR A 337 22.43 12.23 -15.43
CA THR A 337 20.98 12.05 -15.27
C THR A 337 20.20 13.00 -16.16
N SER A 338 19.06 12.52 -16.68
CA SER A 338 18.13 13.35 -17.46
C SER A 338 17.31 14.33 -16.59
N ARG A 339 17.35 14.17 -15.25
CA ARG A 339 16.55 14.99 -14.33
C ARG A 339 17.09 16.40 -14.12
N PHE A 340 18.37 16.63 -14.44
CA PHE A 340 19.00 17.94 -14.33
C PHE A 340 19.29 18.50 -15.71
N PRO A 341 18.93 19.79 -15.97
CA PRO A 341 19.30 20.44 -17.21
C PRO A 341 20.81 20.53 -17.32
N LYS A 342 21.32 20.48 -18.55
CA LYS A 342 22.72 20.81 -18.80
C LYS A 342 22.92 22.28 -18.46
N SER A 343 23.80 22.59 -17.52
CA SER A 343 24.29 23.96 -17.26
C SER A 343 25.07 24.48 -18.45
#